data_282e2ce02a9648f393febc5affc20432
#
_entry.id   282e2ce02a9648f393febc5affc20432
#
_cell.length_a   1.000
_cell.length_b   1.000
_cell.length_c   1.000
_cell.angle_alpha   90.00
_cell.angle_beta   90.00
_cell.angle_gamma   90.00
#
_symmetry.space_group_name_H-M   'P 1'
#
loop_
_entity.id
_entity.type
_entity.pdbx_description
1 polymer ?
#
loop_
_entity_poly.entity_id
_entity_poly.type
_entity_poly.pdbx_seq_one_letter_code
_entity_poly.pdbx_strand_id
1 'polypeptide(L)'
;MEAVMTRQQLICALEVGRAGSINRAAQNLFMAQPNLSSTIRELEAEIGITLFKRSSQGVEVTHAGEQFLRQAADIVAQFDALESAYHSRDDSVSLSVATARSSAISDRIARYLNDFAESGVPFRARICEATNMQVIEDVAAGNADIGILKPNYMTADYYLHTAQLRGLTAVKLRPQPYVLLLSGSHPLAGAAHIMPEQLAPYTEVVHADYDMPIYPYSDYRYTGGRTADRRKNVIFIYDRGTLMEMLSNVHGSYIWTTPTAQALKDAYGLVERPCGAEPIQGCDVILYQTSRRLSPYIQRLIDRIEGEDRAFPAQSEPE
;
A
#
# COMPACT_ATOMS: atom_id res chain seq x y z
N MET A 1 -21.91 -6.45 37.30
CA MET A 1 -20.93 -5.57 36.62
C MET A 1 -20.67 -6.26 35.31
N GLU A 2 -21.16 -5.74 34.20
CA GLU A 2 -20.83 -6.28 32.88
C GLU A 2 -19.31 -6.19 32.70
N ALA A 3 -18.70 -7.33 32.42
CA ALA A 3 -17.27 -7.36 32.07
C ALA A 3 -17.11 -6.62 30.76
N VAL A 4 -16.24 -5.61 30.73
CA VAL A 4 -15.95 -4.81 29.54
C VAL A 4 -14.54 -5.12 29.10
N MET A 5 -14.39 -5.74 27.94
CA MET A 5 -13.09 -6.02 27.30
C MET A 5 -12.24 -4.75 27.24
N THR A 6 -10.99 -4.84 27.67
CA THR A 6 -10.08 -3.69 27.78
C THR A 6 -8.99 -3.72 26.72
N ARG A 7 -8.47 -2.52 26.32
CA ARG A 7 -7.29 -2.40 25.43
C ARG A 7 -6.10 -3.23 25.92
N GLN A 8 -5.87 -3.27 27.25
CA GLN A 8 -4.76 -4.03 27.83
C GLN A 8 -4.91 -5.53 27.59
N GLN A 9 -6.13 -6.08 27.68
CA GLN A 9 -6.39 -7.49 27.37
C GLN A 9 -6.12 -7.80 25.90
N LEU A 10 -6.48 -6.89 24.97
CA LEU A 10 -6.17 -7.05 23.54
C LEU A 10 -4.66 -7.07 23.29
N ILE A 11 -3.90 -6.15 23.90
CA ILE A 11 -2.44 -6.11 23.80
C ILE A 11 -1.82 -7.41 24.34
N CYS A 12 -2.30 -7.89 25.47
CA CYS A 12 -1.85 -9.16 26.06
C CYS A 12 -2.10 -10.35 25.11
N ALA A 13 -3.28 -10.42 24.50
CA ALA A 13 -3.61 -11.50 23.57
C ALA A 13 -2.76 -11.44 22.30
N LEU A 14 -2.56 -10.25 21.74
CA LEU A 14 -1.70 -10.05 20.56
C LEU A 14 -0.26 -10.49 20.83
N GLU A 15 0.29 -10.10 21.97
CA GLU A 15 1.66 -10.47 22.32
C GLU A 15 1.82 -11.97 22.59
N VAL A 16 0.83 -12.65 23.21
CA VAL A 16 0.84 -14.11 23.38
C VAL A 16 0.81 -14.82 22.03
N GLY A 17 -0.04 -14.35 21.10
CA GLY A 17 -0.10 -14.89 19.74
C GLY A 17 1.22 -14.73 18.99
N ARG A 18 1.87 -13.56 19.09
CA ARG A 18 3.15 -13.25 18.46
C ARG A 18 4.32 -14.06 19.04
N ALA A 19 4.37 -14.18 20.37
CA ALA A 19 5.47 -14.84 21.07
C ALA A 19 5.39 -16.37 21.03
N GLY A 20 4.19 -16.95 20.80
CA GLY A 20 3.94 -18.40 20.89
C GLY A 20 4.20 -19.00 22.27
N SER A 21 4.33 -18.16 23.30
CA SER A 21 4.66 -18.56 24.67
C SER A 21 4.20 -17.52 25.68
N ILE A 22 3.42 -17.92 26.68
CA ILE A 22 2.97 -17.02 27.75
C ILE A 22 4.16 -16.45 28.54
N ASN A 23 5.19 -17.26 28.80
CA ASN A 23 6.36 -16.80 29.54
C ASN A 23 7.12 -15.71 28.77
N ARG A 24 7.34 -15.91 27.45
CA ARG A 24 8.01 -14.93 26.60
C ARG A 24 7.17 -13.66 26.44
N ALA A 25 5.87 -13.80 26.23
CA ALA A 25 4.95 -12.66 26.15
C ALA A 25 4.93 -11.85 27.46
N ALA A 26 4.93 -12.51 28.62
CA ALA A 26 4.98 -11.85 29.92
C ALA A 26 6.29 -11.05 30.10
N GLN A 27 7.43 -11.59 29.67
CA GLN A 27 8.71 -10.90 29.68
C GLN A 27 8.68 -9.65 28.76
N ASN A 28 8.15 -9.79 27.54
CA ASN A 28 8.04 -8.70 26.58
C ASN A 28 7.11 -7.56 27.06
N LEU A 29 6.08 -7.92 27.83
CA LEU A 29 5.13 -6.96 28.40
C LEU A 29 5.52 -6.47 29.81
N PHE A 30 6.67 -6.89 30.33
CA PHE A 30 7.12 -6.58 31.71
C PHE A 30 6.08 -6.94 32.78
N MET A 31 5.39 -8.08 32.59
CA MET A 31 4.36 -8.60 33.48
C MET A 31 4.79 -9.90 34.14
N ALA A 32 4.22 -10.19 35.33
CA ALA A 32 4.34 -11.52 35.91
C ALA A 32 3.51 -12.53 35.09
N GLN A 33 4.09 -13.70 34.79
CA GLN A 33 3.43 -14.75 34.00
C GLN A 33 2.05 -15.17 34.56
N PRO A 34 1.84 -15.33 35.89
CA PRO A 34 0.51 -15.62 36.41
C PRO A 34 -0.55 -14.56 36.07
N ASN A 35 -0.17 -13.29 36.09
CA ASN A 35 -1.06 -12.19 35.76
C ASN A 35 -1.46 -12.23 34.28
N LEU A 36 -0.49 -12.37 33.38
CA LEU A 36 -0.79 -12.52 31.95
C LEU A 36 -1.69 -13.72 31.68
N SER A 37 -1.41 -14.87 32.33
CA SER A 37 -2.23 -16.08 32.19
C SER A 37 -3.67 -15.89 32.71
N SER A 38 -3.88 -15.08 33.77
CA SER A 38 -5.21 -14.71 34.27
C SER A 38 -5.93 -13.79 33.28
N THR A 39 -5.26 -12.75 32.82
CA THR A 39 -5.79 -11.79 31.84
C THR A 39 -6.29 -12.49 30.56
N ILE A 40 -5.54 -13.47 30.06
CA ILE A 40 -5.96 -14.23 28.87
C ILE A 40 -7.20 -15.09 29.18
N ARG A 41 -7.24 -15.77 30.32
CA ARG A 41 -8.41 -16.58 30.71
C ARG A 41 -9.65 -15.75 30.92
N GLU A 42 -9.51 -14.58 31.52
CA GLU A 42 -10.61 -13.62 31.74
C GLU A 42 -11.15 -13.14 30.38
N LEU A 43 -10.27 -12.78 29.45
CA LEU A 43 -10.64 -12.39 28.09
C LEU A 43 -11.38 -13.53 27.37
N GLU A 44 -10.85 -14.75 27.37
CA GLU A 44 -11.49 -15.91 26.73
C GLU A 44 -12.86 -16.22 27.35
N ALA A 45 -13.00 -16.07 28.66
CA ALA A 45 -14.27 -16.26 29.36
C ALA A 45 -15.28 -15.17 28.99
N GLU A 46 -14.83 -13.93 28.85
CA GLU A 46 -15.69 -12.78 28.50
C GLU A 46 -16.23 -12.87 27.08
N ILE A 47 -15.37 -13.22 26.11
CA ILE A 47 -15.76 -13.33 24.69
C ILE A 47 -16.38 -14.69 24.34
N GLY A 48 -16.31 -15.66 25.22
CA GLY A 48 -16.90 -16.99 25.04
C GLY A 48 -16.19 -17.89 24.03
N ILE A 49 -14.94 -17.57 23.63
CA ILE A 49 -14.15 -18.38 22.73
C ILE A 49 -12.74 -18.64 23.29
N THR A 50 -12.18 -19.79 22.95
CA THR A 50 -10.80 -20.13 23.28
C THR A 50 -9.88 -19.58 22.20
N LEU A 51 -8.99 -18.64 22.57
CA LEU A 51 -8.02 -18.04 21.65
C LEU A 51 -6.79 -18.91 21.48
N PHE A 52 -6.38 -19.58 22.56
CA PHE A 52 -5.10 -20.29 22.64
C PHE A 52 -5.25 -21.73 23.15
N LYS A 53 -4.57 -22.68 22.50
CA LYS A 53 -4.35 -24.03 23.00
C LYS A 53 -2.95 -24.13 23.57
N ARG A 54 -2.85 -24.71 24.78
CA ARG A 54 -1.56 -25.00 25.42
C ARG A 54 -1.07 -26.38 25.00
N SER A 55 0.16 -26.46 24.56
CA SER A 55 0.84 -27.71 24.23
C SER A 55 2.18 -27.82 24.95
N SER A 56 2.81 -28.99 24.91
CA SER A 56 4.17 -29.21 25.43
C SER A 56 5.23 -28.37 24.67
N GLN A 57 4.88 -27.86 23.49
CA GLN A 57 5.76 -27.04 22.65
C GLN A 57 5.50 -25.51 22.78
N GLY A 58 4.48 -25.12 23.55
CA GLY A 58 4.14 -23.73 23.77
C GLY A 58 2.64 -23.42 23.63
N VAL A 59 2.32 -22.30 23.01
CA VAL A 59 0.96 -21.82 22.81
C VAL A 59 0.67 -21.75 21.32
N GLU A 60 -0.40 -22.41 20.89
CA GLU A 60 -0.91 -22.37 19.52
C GLU A 60 -2.18 -21.51 19.46
N VAL A 61 -2.31 -20.68 18.44
CA VAL A 61 -3.51 -19.88 18.19
C VAL A 61 -4.58 -20.77 17.58
N THR A 62 -5.82 -20.69 18.07
CA THR A 62 -6.96 -21.42 17.47
C THR A 62 -7.43 -20.69 16.22
N HIS A 63 -8.22 -21.35 15.36
CA HIS A 63 -8.82 -20.70 14.20
C HIS A 63 -9.70 -19.48 14.58
N ALA A 64 -10.50 -19.62 15.65
CA ALA A 64 -11.26 -18.50 16.20
C ALA A 64 -10.35 -17.40 16.77
N GLY A 65 -9.22 -17.81 17.40
CA GLY A 65 -8.19 -16.91 17.89
C GLY A 65 -7.55 -16.08 16.79
N GLU A 66 -7.23 -16.68 15.63
CA GLU A 66 -6.67 -15.94 14.50
C GLU A 66 -7.60 -14.82 13.99
N GLN A 67 -8.90 -15.11 13.91
CA GLN A 67 -9.90 -14.11 13.50
C GLN A 67 -9.99 -12.99 14.53
N PHE A 68 -10.05 -13.35 15.82
CA PHE A 68 -10.10 -12.37 16.91
C PHE A 68 -8.85 -11.49 16.96
N LEU A 69 -7.65 -12.07 16.85
CA LEU A 69 -6.39 -11.34 16.93
C LEU A 69 -6.21 -10.36 15.76
N ARG A 70 -6.69 -10.68 14.56
CA ARG A 70 -6.71 -9.71 13.45
C ARG A 70 -7.54 -8.48 13.81
N GLN A 71 -8.78 -8.67 14.30
CA GLN A 71 -9.65 -7.56 14.70
C GLN A 71 -9.10 -6.79 15.91
N ALA A 72 -8.51 -7.51 16.87
CA ALA A 72 -7.87 -6.90 18.04
C ALA A 72 -6.68 -5.99 17.63
N ALA A 73 -5.90 -6.39 16.64
CA ALA A 73 -4.79 -5.58 16.11
C ALA A 73 -5.30 -4.27 15.51
N ASP A 74 -6.39 -4.32 14.75
CA ASP A 74 -7.00 -3.12 14.14
C ASP A 74 -7.53 -2.16 15.23
N ILE A 75 -8.19 -2.69 16.27
CA ILE A 75 -8.70 -1.89 17.39
C ILE A 75 -7.56 -1.23 18.15
N VAL A 76 -6.50 -1.96 18.48
CA VAL A 76 -5.32 -1.41 19.19
C VAL A 76 -4.67 -0.32 18.35
N ALA A 77 -4.49 -0.54 17.04
CA ALA A 77 -3.94 0.47 16.14
C ALA A 77 -4.80 1.75 16.09
N GLN A 78 -6.13 1.62 16.12
CA GLN A 78 -7.04 2.78 16.19
C GLN A 78 -6.93 3.52 17.52
N PHE A 79 -6.79 2.82 18.64
CA PHE A 79 -6.51 3.43 19.94
C PHE A 79 -5.19 4.19 19.94
N ASP A 80 -4.12 3.59 19.41
CA ASP A 80 -2.80 4.22 19.32
C ASP A 80 -2.85 5.48 18.44
N ALA A 81 -3.60 5.43 17.33
CA ALA A 81 -3.82 6.57 16.46
C ALA A 81 -4.59 7.70 17.19
N LEU A 82 -5.62 7.34 17.96
CA LEU A 82 -6.39 8.29 18.76
C LEU A 82 -5.50 8.93 19.85
N GLU A 83 -4.77 8.12 20.62
CA GLU A 83 -3.82 8.63 21.64
C GLU A 83 -2.78 9.55 21.00
N SER A 84 -2.20 9.17 19.87
CA SER A 84 -1.23 9.99 19.13
C SER A 84 -1.83 11.31 18.67
N ALA A 85 -3.10 11.32 18.23
CA ALA A 85 -3.78 12.53 17.79
C ALA A 85 -4.04 13.55 18.92
N TYR A 86 -4.17 13.08 20.17
CA TYR A 86 -4.56 13.94 21.30
C TYR A 86 -3.47 14.10 22.38
N HIS A 87 -2.46 13.21 22.43
CA HIS A 87 -1.34 13.31 23.37
C HIS A 87 -0.11 14.00 22.78
N SER A 88 -0.01 14.16 21.47
CA SER A 88 1.08 14.93 20.88
C SER A 88 0.78 16.42 21.04
N ARG A 89 1.33 17.03 22.10
CA ARG A 89 1.79 18.43 22.09
C ARG A 89 3.00 18.60 21.15
N ASP A 90 3.07 17.76 20.14
CA ASP A 90 4.13 17.78 19.15
C ASP A 90 3.56 18.59 17.99
N ASP A 91 4.07 19.80 17.74
CA ASP A 91 3.72 20.66 16.60
C ASP A 91 4.03 20.00 15.24
N SER A 92 4.27 18.68 15.25
CA SER A 92 4.60 17.92 14.04
C SER A 92 3.36 17.57 13.21
N VAL A 93 3.48 17.75 11.91
CA VAL A 93 2.47 17.35 10.93
C VAL A 93 2.51 15.84 10.73
N SER A 94 1.37 15.17 10.91
CA SER A 94 1.28 13.73 10.63
C SER A 94 0.63 13.50 9.26
N LEU A 95 1.25 12.65 8.44
CA LEU A 95 0.81 12.29 7.09
C LEU A 95 0.85 10.75 6.95
N SER A 96 -0.23 10.14 6.49
CA SER A 96 -0.28 8.72 6.19
C SER A 96 -0.83 8.47 4.79
N VAL A 97 -0.03 7.85 3.93
CA VAL A 97 -0.36 7.59 2.52
C VAL A 97 -0.22 6.11 2.22
N ALA A 98 -1.29 5.49 1.73
CA ALA A 98 -1.26 4.18 1.11
C ALA A 98 -1.27 4.34 -0.42
N THR A 99 -0.37 3.69 -1.14
CA THR A 99 -0.28 3.87 -2.59
C THR A 99 -0.04 2.56 -3.31
N ALA A 100 -0.71 2.36 -4.43
CA ALA A 100 -0.28 1.37 -5.39
C ALA A 100 1.10 1.76 -5.95
N ARG A 101 1.85 0.77 -6.44
CA ARG A 101 3.24 0.98 -6.90
C ARG A 101 3.33 2.00 -8.02
N SER A 102 3.83 3.19 -7.70
CA SER A 102 4.06 4.26 -8.66
C SER A 102 5.27 5.10 -8.26
N SER A 103 6.33 5.01 -9.07
CA SER A 103 7.54 5.82 -8.82
C SER A 103 7.27 7.33 -9.02
N ALA A 104 6.41 7.69 -9.95
CA ALA A 104 6.03 9.08 -10.18
C ALA A 104 5.28 9.67 -8.98
N ILE A 105 4.40 8.90 -8.35
CA ILE A 105 3.71 9.32 -7.12
C ILE A 105 4.70 9.41 -5.95
N SER A 106 5.57 8.42 -5.79
CA SER A 106 6.60 8.42 -4.74
C SER A 106 7.55 9.63 -4.86
N ASP A 107 7.95 10.00 -6.08
CA ASP A 107 8.76 11.19 -6.35
C ASP A 107 8.01 12.48 -5.94
N ARG A 108 6.73 12.61 -6.27
CA ARG A 108 5.92 13.77 -5.86
C ARG A 108 5.76 13.87 -4.35
N ILE A 109 5.54 12.74 -3.67
CA ILE A 109 5.48 12.69 -2.20
C ILE A 109 6.84 13.10 -1.61
N ALA A 110 7.95 12.58 -2.13
CA ALA A 110 9.29 12.93 -1.66
C ALA A 110 9.58 14.43 -1.80
N ARG A 111 9.23 15.02 -2.94
CA ARG A 111 9.36 16.48 -3.15
C ARG A 111 8.50 17.27 -2.16
N TYR A 112 7.27 16.81 -1.89
CA TYR A 112 6.41 17.44 -0.90
C TYR A 112 7.00 17.36 0.53
N LEU A 113 7.61 16.24 0.89
CA LEU A 113 8.27 16.10 2.20
C LEU A 113 9.53 16.97 2.33
N ASN A 114 10.22 17.28 1.23
CA ASN A 114 11.32 18.24 1.23
C ASN A 114 10.86 19.65 1.60
N ASP A 115 9.65 20.06 1.22
CA ASP A 115 9.09 21.38 1.60
C ASP A 115 9.01 21.52 3.13
N PHE A 116 8.72 20.42 3.87
CA PHE A 116 8.75 20.42 5.34
C PHE A 116 10.17 20.57 5.88
N ALA A 117 11.12 19.84 5.30
CA ALA A 117 12.52 19.92 5.70
C ALA A 117 13.08 21.34 5.51
N GLU A 118 12.70 21.99 4.41
CA GLU A 118 13.13 23.37 4.08
C GLU A 118 12.43 24.41 4.98
N SER A 119 11.17 24.19 5.33
CA SER A 119 10.42 25.11 6.20
C SER A 119 10.70 24.94 7.69
N GLY A 120 11.43 23.89 8.09
CA GLY A 120 11.70 23.57 9.48
C GLY A 120 10.48 23.07 10.27
N VAL A 121 9.36 22.77 9.60
CA VAL A 121 8.16 22.20 10.24
C VAL A 121 8.40 20.73 10.55
N PRO A 122 8.33 20.27 11.81
CA PRO A 122 8.48 18.86 12.12
C PRO A 122 7.36 18.04 11.50
N PHE A 123 7.67 16.85 10.95
CA PHE A 123 6.67 15.97 10.38
C PHE A 123 6.94 14.50 10.68
N ARG A 124 5.88 13.72 10.64
CA ARG A 124 5.90 12.25 10.64
C ARG A 124 5.12 11.77 9.42
N ALA A 125 5.79 11.07 8.50
CA ALA A 125 5.17 10.54 7.30
C ALA A 125 5.23 9.01 7.30
N ARG A 126 4.08 8.37 7.06
CA ARG A 126 3.99 6.94 6.81
C ARG A 126 3.58 6.73 5.36
N ILE A 127 4.44 6.12 4.57
CA ILE A 127 4.17 5.79 3.17
C ILE A 127 4.19 4.27 3.05
N CYS A 128 3.08 3.69 2.61
CA CYS A 128 2.93 2.25 2.42
C CYS A 128 2.62 1.94 0.95
N GLU A 129 3.41 1.09 0.33
CA GLU A 129 3.05 0.51 -0.97
C GLU A 129 2.27 -0.78 -0.77
N ALA A 130 1.13 -0.89 -1.47
CA ALA A 130 0.20 -1.99 -1.32
C ALA A 130 -0.53 -2.31 -2.64
N THR A 131 -1.36 -3.34 -2.65
CA THR A 131 -2.28 -3.61 -3.76
C THR A 131 -3.41 -2.57 -3.79
N ASN A 132 -4.10 -2.41 -4.93
CA ASN A 132 -5.24 -1.49 -5.02
C ASN A 132 -6.32 -1.81 -3.97
N MET A 133 -6.61 -3.09 -3.72
CA MET A 133 -7.58 -3.48 -2.69
C MET A 133 -7.12 -3.10 -1.29
N GLN A 134 -5.87 -3.39 -0.95
CA GLN A 134 -5.32 -3.04 0.36
C GLN A 134 -5.32 -1.53 0.59
N VAL A 135 -5.01 -0.73 -0.45
CA VAL A 135 -5.11 0.74 -0.38
C VAL A 135 -6.54 1.18 -0.04
N ILE A 136 -7.58 0.58 -0.68
CA ILE A 136 -8.98 0.88 -0.36
C ILE A 136 -9.29 0.53 1.09
N GLU A 137 -8.85 -0.63 1.56
CA GLU A 137 -9.07 -1.10 2.93
C GLU A 137 -8.38 -0.19 3.95
N ASP A 138 -7.13 0.18 3.72
CA ASP A 138 -6.35 1.05 4.61
C ASP A 138 -6.98 2.45 4.76
N VAL A 139 -7.47 3.04 3.66
CA VAL A 139 -8.16 4.33 3.74
C VAL A 139 -9.52 4.19 4.41
N ALA A 140 -10.29 3.15 4.08
CA ALA A 140 -11.60 2.93 4.68
C ALA A 140 -11.51 2.68 6.20
N ALA A 141 -10.49 1.95 6.65
CA ALA A 141 -10.21 1.71 8.06
C ALA A 141 -9.61 2.94 8.80
N GLY A 142 -9.21 3.99 8.08
CA GLY A 142 -8.53 5.15 8.66
C GLY A 142 -7.05 4.92 8.95
N ASN A 143 -6.46 3.82 8.47
CA ASN A 143 -5.04 3.53 8.57
C ASN A 143 -4.19 4.44 7.66
N ALA A 144 -4.80 5.04 6.64
CA ALA A 144 -4.19 6.05 5.78
C ALA A 144 -5.12 7.25 5.63
N ASP A 145 -4.55 8.46 5.58
CA ASP A 145 -5.29 9.70 5.34
C ASP A 145 -5.78 9.79 3.90
N ILE A 146 -4.93 9.37 2.97
CA ILE A 146 -5.24 9.25 1.54
C ILE A 146 -4.71 7.95 0.97
N GLY A 147 -5.35 7.47 -0.09
CA GLY A 147 -4.92 6.35 -0.90
C GLY A 147 -4.69 6.76 -2.34
N ILE A 148 -3.73 6.14 -3.03
CA ILE A 148 -3.56 6.31 -4.45
C ILE A 148 -3.64 4.95 -5.14
N LEU A 149 -4.70 4.75 -5.91
CA LEU A 149 -4.86 3.57 -6.74
C LEU A 149 -4.18 3.76 -8.09
N LYS A 150 -3.75 2.66 -8.66
CA LYS A 150 -3.24 2.59 -10.02
C LYS A 150 -3.95 1.46 -10.80
N PRO A 151 -5.25 1.59 -11.03
CA PRO A 151 -5.98 0.60 -11.80
C PRO A 151 -5.57 0.66 -13.27
N ASN A 152 -5.65 -0.47 -13.95
CA ASN A 152 -5.66 -0.45 -15.40
C ASN A 152 -7.07 -0.08 -15.92
N TYR A 153 -7.20 0.20 -17.22
CA TYR A 153 -8.46 0.62 -17.84
C TYR A 153 -9.59 -0.42 -17.68
N MET A 154 -9.25 -1.72 -17.59
CA MET A 154 -10.24 -2.80 -17.43
C MET A 154 -10.76 -2.93 -15.99
N THR A 155 -9.95 -2.55 -15.02
CA THR A 155 -10.24 -2.75 -13.58
C THR A 155 -10.66 -1.46 -12.88
N ALA A 156 -10.56 -0.32 -13.55
CA ALA A 156 -10.84 0.99 -12.95
C ALA A 156 -12.24 1.07 -12.33
N ASP A 157 -13.26 0.67 -13.08
CA ASP A 157 -14.65 0.77 -12.60
C ASP A 157 -14.92 -0.15 -11.40
N TYR A 158 -14.29 -1.32 -11.35
CA TYR A 158 -14.38 -2.21 -10.20
C TYR A 158 -13.83 -1.55 -8.91
N TYR A 159 -12.63 -1.00 -8.97
CA TYR A 159 -12.02 -0.36 -7.81
C TYR A 159 -12.75 0.92 -7.40
N LEU A 160 -13.21 1.72 -8.35
CA LEU A 160 -14.00 2.92 -8.08
C LEU A 160 -15.33 2.58 -7.39
N HIS A 161 -16.04 1.58 -7.89
CA HIS A 161 -17.28 1.11 -7.26
C HIS A 161 -17.01 0.55 -5.86
N THR A 162 -15.97 -0.24 -5.69
CA THR A 162 -15.58 -0.79 -4.38
C THR A 162 -15.23 0.32 -3.38
N ALA A 163 -14.49 1.34 -3.80
CA ALA A 163 -14.16 2.49 -2.97
C ALA A 163 -15.44 3.25 -2.54
N GLN A 164 -16.37 3.46 -3.47
CA GLN A 164 -17.63 4.11 -3.19
C GLN A 164 -18.47 3.33 -2.16
N LEU A 165 -18.57 2.00 -2.29
CA LEU A 165 -19.26 1.13 -1.32
C LEU A 165 -18.62 1.17 0.08
N ARG A 166 -17.36 1.53 0.19
CA ARG A 166 -16.62 1.70 1.45
C ARG A 166 -16.67 3.14 1.99
N GLY A 167 -17.49 4.02 1.41
CA GLY A 167 -17.66 5.41 1.86
C GLY A 167 -16.47 6.32 1.51
N LEU A 168 -15.73 6.00 0.45
CA LEU A 168 -14.60 6.79 0.00
C LEU A 168 -14.97 7.69 -1.16
N THR A 169 -14.41 8.90 -1.16
CA THR A 169 -14.39 9.79 -2.32
C THR A 169 -13.20 9.41 -3.20
N ALA A 170 -13.45 9.33 -4.51
CA ALA A 170 -12.44 9.00 -5.52
C ALA A 170 -12.27 10.16 -6.50
N VAL A 171 -11.04 10.65 -6.65
CA VAL A 171 -10.65 11.71 -7.58
C VAL A 171 -9.72 11.12 -8.64
N LYS A 172 -10.16 11.10 -9.89
CA LYS A 172 -9.35 10.63 -11.02
C LYS A 172 -8.31 11.68 -11.39
N LEU A 173 -7.05 11.25 -11.48
CA LEU A 173 -5.98 12.08 -12.00
C LEU A 173 -5.98 12.12 -13.54
N ARG A 174 -5.12 12.95 -14.11
CA ARG A 174 -4.97 13.01 -15.58
C ARG A 174 -4.51 11.65 -16.11
N PRO A 175 -5.14 11.15 -17.17
CA PRO A 175 -4.72 9.92 -17.82
C PRO A 175 -3.25 9.99 -18.26
N GLN A 176 -2.53 8.88 -18.10
CA GLN A 176 -1.14 8.72 -18.50
C GLN A 176 -1.02 7.56 -19.50
N PRO A 177 -0.27 7.72 -20.60
CA PRO A 177 -0.08 6.61 -21.51
C PRO A 177 0.72 5.49 -20.86
N TYR A 178 0.37 4.24 -21.14
CA TYR A 178 1.25 3.13 -20.83
C TYR A 178 2.44 3.11 -21.78
N VAL A 179 3.60 2.84 -21.21
CA VAL A 179 4.88 2.72 -21.90
C VAL A 179 5.56 1.40 -21.51
N LEU A 180 6.53 0.99 -22.30
CA LEU A 180 7.46 -0.07 -21.92
C LEU A 180 8.61 0.53 -21.13
N LEU A 181 8.88 -0.03 -19.95
CA LEU A 181 10.10 0.24 -19.19
C LEU A 181 11.03 -0.96 -19.37
N LEU A 182 12.25 -0.70 -19.79
CA LEU A 182 13.23 -1.73 -20.12
C LEU A 182 14.67 -1.21 -19.87
N SER A 183 15.64 -2.12 -19.78
CA SER A 183 17.06 -1.74 -19.64
C SER A 183 17.53 -0.90 -20.82
N GLY A 184 18.43 0.05 -20.58
CA GLY A 184 19.14 0.76 -21.65
C GLY A 184 19.97 -0.16 -22.57
N SER A 185 20.32 -1.36 -22.08
CA SER A 185 20.98 -2.40 -22.87
C SER A 185 20.04 -3.35 -23.61
N HIS A 186 18.71 -3.19 -23.46
CA HIS A 186 17.72 -4.02 -24.15
C HIS A 186 17.85 -3.85 -25.67
N PRO A 187 17.70 -4.92 -26.49
CA PRO A 187 17.82 -4.81 -27.95
C PRO A 187 16.90 -3.78 -28.61
N LEU A 188 15.76 -3.50 -28.00
CA LEU A 188 14.81 -2.47 -28.45
C LEU A 188 15.00 -1.11 -27.78
N ALA A 189 16.01 -0.92 -26.93
CA ALA A 189 16.22 0.34 -26.21
C ALA A 189 16.44 1.55 -27.13
N GLY A 190 17.01 1.35 -28.29
CA GLY A 190 17.24 2.40 -29.30
C GLY A 190 16.05 2.69 -30.22
N ALA A 191 14.97 1.90 -30.14
CA ALA A 191 13.80 2.10 -30.99
C ALA A 191 13.02 3.35 -30.56
N ALA A 192 12.64 4.20 -31.53
CA ALA A 192 11.79 5.35 -31.24
C ALA A 192 10.36 4.93 -30.86
N HIS A 193 9.90 3.80 -31.40
CA HIS A 193 8.59 3.21 -31.17
C HIS A 193 8.70 1.69 -31.28
N ILE A 194 8.00 0.95 -30.43
CA ILE A 194 8.00 -0.49 -30.41
C ILE A 194 6.60 -0.99 -30.78
N MET A 195 6.52 -1.97 -31.68
CA MET A 195 5.25 -2.65 -31.96
C MET A 195 5.12 -3.90 -31.08
N PRO A 196 3.91 -4.25 -30.61
CA PRO A 196 3.68 -5.39 -29.71
C PRO A 196 4.27 -6.71 -30.21
N GLU A 197 4.27 -6.94 -31.51
CA GLU A 197 4.79 -8.14 -32.15
C GLU A 197 6.31 -8.30 -31.94
N GLN A 198 7.05 -7.19 -31.82
CA GLN A 198 8.48 -7.18 -31.59
C GLN A 198 8.85 -7.68 -30.18
N LEU A 199 7.87 -7.70 -29.25
CA LEU A 199 8.08 -8.15 -27.88
C LEU A 199 8.04 -9.68 -27.73
N ALA A 200 7.61 -10.41 -28.76
CA ALA A 200 7.41 -11.88 -28.70
C ALA A 200 8.65 -12.67 -28.21
N PRO A 201 9.90 -12.33 -28.60
CA PRO A 201 11.09 -13.08 -28.15
C PRO A 201 11.56 -12.69 -26.73
N TYR A 202 11.01 -11.65 -26.11
CA TYR A 202 11.48 -11.06 -24.87
C TYR A 202 10.68 -11.48 -23.65
N THR A 203 11.26 -11.30 -22.44
CA THR A 203 10.67 -11.70 -21.18
C THR A 203 9.83 -10.58 -20.61
N GLU A 204 8.54 -10.83 -20.37
CA GLU A 204 7.67 -9.88 -19.69
C GLU A 204 7.80 -10.03 -18.17
N VAL A 205 8.04 -8.91 -17.46
CA VAL A 205 7.95 -8.85 -16.00
C VAL A 205 6.59 -8.32 -15.64
N VAL A 206 5.91 -8.95 -14.69
CA VAL A 206 4.53 -8.62 -14.33
C VAL A 206 4.39 -8.61 -12.81
N HIS A 207 3.69 -7.60 -12.27
CA HIS A 207 3.25 -7.64 -10.88
C HIS A 207 2.15 -8.70 -10.71
N ALA A 208 2.35 -9.63 -9.77
CA ALA A 208 1.50 -10.81 -9.59
C ALA A 208 0.38 -10.63 -8.54
N ASP A 209 0.31 -9.49 -7.89
CA ASP A 209 -0.61 -9.18 -6.80
C ASP A 209 -1.92 -8.55 -7.29
N TYR A 210 -2.49 -9.10 -8.33
CA TYR A 210 -3.83 -8.71 -8.78
C TYR A 210 -4.90 -9.46 -7.98
N ASP A 211 -5.45 -8.79 -6.96
CA ASP A 211 -6.53 -9.30 -6.09
C ASP A 211 -7.91 -9.27 -6.78
N MET A 212 -7.98 -9.73 -8.03
CA MET A 212 -9.25 -9.75 -8.76
C MET A 212 -9.81 -11.17 -8.84
N PRO A 213 -10.90 -11.49 -8.11
CA PRO A 213 -11.49 -12.82 -8.10
C PRO A 213 -12.17 -13.22 -9.42
N ILE A 214 -12.35 -12.30 -10.37
CA ILE A 214 -13.25 -12.48 -11.52
C ILE A 214 -12.51 -12.85 -12.81
N TYR A 215 -11.20 -12.62 -12.93
CA TYR A 215 -10.47 -12.89 -14.16
C TYR A 215 -9.26 -13.80 -13.93
N PRO A 216 -9.12 -14.89 -14.70
CA PRO A 216 -7.90 -15.67 -14.69
C PRO A 216 -6.71 -14.79 -15.07
N TYR A 217 -5.58 -15.01 -14.46
CA TYR A 217 -4.33 -14.25 -14.67
C TYR A 217 -3.94 -14.14 -16.16
N SER A 218 -4.28 -15.14 -16.96
CA SER A 218 -4.06 -15.19 -18.42
C SER A 218 -4.73 -14.07 -19.20
N ASP A 219 -5.79 -13.44 -18.67
CA ASP A 219 -6.62 -12.49 -19.41
C ASP A 219 -6.21 -11.02 -19.15
N TYR A 220 -5.28 -10.78 -18.20
CA TYR A 220 -4.77 -9.43 -17.86
C TYR A 220 -3.69 -8.91 -18.81
N ARG A 221 -3.42 -9.61 -19.89
CA ARG A 221 -2.39 -9.18 -20.82
C ARG A 221 -2.86 -7.97 -21.61
N TYR A 222 -2.08 -6.94 -21.58
CA TYR A 222 -2.19 -5.75 -22.40
C TYR A 222 -1.95 -6.07 -23.89
N THR A 223 -2.76 -6.91 -24.45
CA THR A 223 -2.72 -7.23 -25.89
C THR A 223 -3.96 -6.67 -26.55
N GLY A 224 -4.16 -5.36 -26.58
CA GLY A 224 -5.10 -4.64 -27.42
C GLY A 224 -6.16 -5.46 -28.19
N GLY A 225 -6.97 -6.28 -27.49
CA GLY A 225 -8.06 -7.07 -28.09
C GLY A 225 -7.63 -8.23 -29.02
N ARG A 226 -6.35 -8.54 -29.13
CA ARG A 226 -5.86 -9.69 -29.88
C ARG A 226 -5.57 -10.87 -28.97
N THR A 227 -6.04 -12.05 -29.35
CA THR A 227 -5.86 -13.35 -28.72
C THR A 227 -4.48 -13.47 -28.09
N ALA A 228 -4.48 -13.72 -26.77
CA ALA A 228 -3.30 -13.91 -25.96
C ALA A 228 -2.34 -14.91 -26.63
N ASP A 229 -1.34 -14.40 -27.35
CA ASP A 229 -0.19 -15.20 -27.69
C ASP A 229 0.43 -15.63 -26.38
N ARG A 230 0.47 -16.94 -26.12
CA ARG A 230 1.05 -17.50 -24.88
C ARG A 230 2.55 -17.23 -24.91
N ARG A 231 2.94 -16.05 -24.46
CA ARG A 231 4.35 -15.69 -24.32
C ARG A 231 5.02 -16.72 -23.43
N LYS A 232 6.12 -17.26 -23.89
CA LYS A 232 6.81 -18.36 -23.23
C LYS A 232 7.50 -17.94 -21.95
N ASN A 233 7.91 -16.64 -21.85
CA ASN A 233 8.77 -16.15 -20.78
C ASN A 233 8.06 -15.01 -20.01
N VAL A 234 7.70 -15.28 -18.75
CA VAL A 234 7.07 -14.30 -17.85
C VAL A 234 7.71 -14.43 -16.47
N ILE A 235 8.08 -13.31 -15.86
CA ILE A 235 8.56 -13.24 -14.49
C ILE A 235 7.49 -12.55 -13.64
N PHE A 236 7.03 -13.23 -12.59
CA PHE A 236 6.09 -12.69 -11.64
C PHE A 236 6.82 -12.08 -10.45
N ILE A 237 6.51 -10.84 -10.12
CA ILE A 237 7.11 -10.12 -9.00
C ILE A 237 6.03 -9.51 -8.09
N TYR A 238 6.42 -9.21 -6.85
CA TYR A 238 5.51 -8.70 -5.83
C TYR A 238 5.95 -7.35 -5.24
N ASP A 239 7.18 -6.92 -5.50
CA ASP A 239 7.73 -5.67 -4.97
C ASP A 239 8.52 -4.89 -6.03
N ARG A 240 8.76 -3.61 -5.73
CA ARG A 240 9.46 -2.70 -6.66
C ARG A 240 10.97 -2.97 -6.73
N GLY A 241 11.59 -3.37 -5.62
CA GLY A 241 13.03 -3.65 -5.59
C GLY A 241 13.38 -4.78 -6.54
N THR A 242 12.69 -5.92 -6.41
CA THR A 242 12.83 -7.06 -7.32
C THR A 242 12.54 -6.68 -8.78
N LEU A 243 11.55 -5.80 -9.04
CA LEU A 243 11.30 -5.31 -10.40
C LEU A 243 12.54 -4.65 -11.00
N MET A 244 13.17 -3.73 -10.26
CA MET A 244 14.32 -2.99 -10.77
C MET A 244 15.51 -3.94 -11.05
N GLU A 245 15.73 -4.91 -10.16
CA GLU A 245 16.75 -5.92 -10.35
C GLU A 245 16.48 -6.82 -11.59
N MET A 246 15.23 -7.25 -11.78
CA MET A 246 14.88 -8.06 -12.95
C MET A 246 15.06 -7.28 -14.26
N LEU A 247 14.61 -6.03 -14.31
CA LEU A 247 14.77 -5.20 -15.51
C LEU A 247 16.25 -4.88 -15.82
N SER A 248 17.07 -4.72 -14.79
CA SER A 248 18.49 -4.40 -14.97
C SER A 248 19.35 -5.61 -15.34
N ASN A 249 19.01 -6.81 -14.83
CA ASN A 249 19.88 -7.98 -14.88
C ASN A 249 19.38 -9.11 -15.78
N VAL A 250 18.07 -9.20 -16.06
CA VAL A 250 17.52 -10.20 -16.97
C VAL A 250 17.54 -9.66 -18.40
N HIS A 251 18.38 -10.21 -19.23
CA HIS A 251 18.54 -9.76 -20.62
C HIS A 251 17.23 -9.83 -21.40
N GLY A 252 16.87 -8.72 -22.04
CA GLY A 252 15.65 -8.63 -22.84
C GLY A 252 14.36 -8.64 -22.01
N SER A 253 14.41 -8.26 -20.73
CA SER A 253 13.20 -8.10 -19.91
C SER A 253 12.59 -6.71 -20.06
N TYR A 254 11.27 -6.64 -19.93
CA TYR A 254 10.50 -5.41 -19.98
C TYR A 254 9.25 -5.50 -19.12
N ILE A 255 8.67 -4.35 -18.76
CA ILE A 255 7.37 -4.24 -18.11
C ILE A 255 6.53 -3.15 -18.75
N TRP A 256 5.22 -3.32 -18.76
CA TRP A 256 4.26 -2.26 -19.06
C TRP A 256 4.00 -1.42 -17.81
N THR A 257 4.18 -0.10 -17.93
CA THR A 257 3.95 0.83 -16.81
C THR A 257 3.46 2.19 -17.34
N THR A 258 2.94 3.03 -16.48
CA THR A 258 2.82 4.47 -16.75
C THR A 258 4.19 5.14 -16.54
N PRO A 259 4.41 6.38 -17.00
CA PRO A 259 5.70 7.04 -16.92
C PRO A 259 6.34 6.96 -15.54
N THR A 260 7.62 6.61 -15.52
CA THR A 260 8.45 6.38 -14.34
C THR A 260 9.27 7.64 -14.02
N ALA A 261 9.49 7.93 -12.74
CA ALA A 261 10.34 9.04 -12.30
C ALA A 261 11.74 8.97 -12.94
N GLN A 262 12.24 10.10 -13.44
CA GLN A 262 13.52 10.14 -14.14
C GLN A 262 14.68 9.67 -13.27
N ALA A 263 14.71 10.09 -11.99
CA ALA A 263 15.73 9.68 -11.03
C ALA A 263 15.83 8.14 -10.88
N LEU A 264 14.70 7.44 -10.93
CA LEU A 264 14.70 5.98 -10.87
C LEU A 264 15.26 5.36 -12.16
N LYS A 265 14.91 5.90 -13.32
CA LYS A 265 15.45 5.46 -14.62
C LYS A 265 16.96 5.63 -14.67
N ASP A 266 17.44 6.78 -14.22
CA ASP A 266 18.89 7.08 -14.20
C ASP A 266 19.65 6.13 -13.23
N ALA A 267 19.08 5.89 -12.04
CA ALA A 267 19.71 5.04 -11.04
C ALA A 267 19.87 3.57 -11.48
N TYR A 268 18.95 3.06 -12.31
CA TYR A 268 18.95 1.68 -12.76
C TYR A 268 19.27 1.51 -14.25
N GLY A 269 19.66 2.57 -14.95
CA GLY A 269 19.97 2.54 -16.38
C GLY A 269 18.81 2.10 -17.25
N LEU A 270 17.59 2.52 -16.89
CA LEU A 270 16.34 2.15 -17.58
C LEU A 270 15.92 3.22 -18.57
N VAL A 271 15.18 2.81 -19.59
CA VAL A 271 14.59 3.69 -20.60
C VAL A 271 13.12 3.34 -20.83
N GLU A 272 12.36 4.35 -21.18
CA GLU A 272 10.95 4.19 -21.56
C GLU A 272 10.80 4.24 -23.08
N ARG A 273 9.90 3.43 -23.61
CA ARG A 273 9.55 3.43 -25.03
C ARG A 273 8.04 3.34 -25.23
N PRO A 274 7.47 4.16 -26.12
CA PRO A 274 6.07 3.99 -26.52
C PRO A 274 5.88 2.68 -27.27
N CYS A 275 4.71 2.07 -27.08
CA CYS A 275 4.40 0.81 -27.75
C CYS A 275 2.96 0.78 -28.26
N GLY A 276 2.78 0.26 -29.47
CA GLY A 276 1.49 0.17 -30.13
C GLY A 276 1.08 1.47 -30.86
N ALA A 277 0.17 1.36 -31.80
CA ALA A 277 -0.30 2.50 -32.62
C ALA A 277 -1.09 3.51 -31.77
N GLU A 278 -1.86 3.05 -30.81
CA GLU A 278 -2.60 3.88 -29.85
C GLU A 278 -2.21 3.47 -28.42
N PRO A 279 -1.64 4.37 -27.62
CA PRO A 279 -1.24 4.05 -26.25
C PRO A 279 -2.48 3.85 -25.37
N ILE A 280 -2.48 2.74 -24.66
CA ILE A 280 -3.46 2.46 -23.60
C ILE A 280 -3.27 3.50 -22.51
N GLN A 281 -4.36 4.06 -21.98
CA GLN A 281 -4.31 5.06 -20.94
C GLN A 281 -4.51 4.40 -19.56
N GLY A 282 -3.63 4.70 -18.61
CA GLY A 282 -3.84 4.46 -17.18
C GLY A 282 -4.35 5.72 -16.51
N CYS A 283 -5.08 5.59 -15.43
CA CYS A 283 -5.56 6.71 -14.65
C CYS A 283 -5.36 6.41 -13.17
N ASP A 284 -4.42 7.10 -12.54
CA ASP A 284 -4.28 7.03 -11.09
C ASP A 284 -5.49 7.68 -10.42
N VAL A 285 -5.89 7.19 -9.24
CA VAL A 285 -7.06 7.68 -8.51
C VAL A 285 -6.68 7.95 -7.07
N ILE A 286 -6.95 9.17 -6.60
CA ILE A 286 -6.80 9.51 -5.19
C ILE A 286 -8.07 9.12 -4.44
N LEU A 287 -7.91 8.51 -3.27
CA LEU A 287 -8.97 8.13 -2.37
C LEU A 287 -8.83 8.81 -1.01
N TYR A 288 -9.95 9.20 -0.41
CA TYR A 288 -10.03 9.63 0.98
C TYR A 288 -11.43 9.37 1.55
N GLN A 289 -11.58 9.33 2.86
CA GLN A 289 -12.88 9.12 3.50
C GLN A 289 -13.81 10.31 3.24
N THR A 290 -15.00 10.06 2.70
CA THR A 290 -16.00 11.10 2.39
C THR A 290 -16.44 11.87 3.64
N SER A 291 -16.50 11.21 4.78
CA SER A 291 -16.94 11.80 6.06
C SER A 291 -15.86 12.61 6.77
N ARG A 292 -14.58 12.48 6.36
CA ARG A 292 -13.44 13.13 7.04
C ARG A 292 -13.05 14.43 6.35
N ARG A 293 -12.97 15.51 7.12
CA ARG A 293 -12.37 16.76 6.62
C ARG A 293 -10.84 16.56 6.49
N LEU A 294 -10.33 16.78 5.30
CA LEU A 294 -8.88 16.72 5.04
C LEU A 294 -8.17 17.88 5.73
N SER A 295 -7.01 17.61 6.33
CA SER A 295 -6.15 18.68 6.84
C SER A 295 -5.60 19.53 5.69
N PRO A 296 -5.23 20.81 5.92
CA PRO A 296 -4.62 21.65 4.89
C PRO A 296 -3.36 21.02 4.27
N TYR A 297 -2.60 20.27 5.05
CA TYR A 297 -1.40 19.57 4.58
C TYR A 297 -1.73 18.40 3.65
N ILE A 298 -2.76 17.62 3.98
CA ILE A 298 -3.23 16.53 3.10
C ILE A 298 -3.82 17.09 1.80
N GLN A 299 -4.65 18.14 1.89
CA GLN A 299 -5.20 18.78 0.69
C GLN A 299 -4.09 19.25 -0.24
N ARG A 300 -3.04 19.85 0.32
CA ARG A 300 -1.90 20.29 -0.46
C ARG A 300 -1.09 19.16 -1.07
N LEU A 301 -0.94 18.01 -0.36
CA LEU A 301 -0.33 16.82 -0.94
C LEU A 301 -1.14 16.35 -2.16
N ILE A 302 -2.48 16.38 -2.08
CA ILE A 302 -3.36 16.08 -3.21
C ILE A 302 -3.11 17.05 -4.37
N ASP A 303 -3.12 18.36 -4.11
CA ASP A 303 -2.86 19.39 -5.14
C ASP A 303 -1.50 19.15 -5.83
N ARG A 304 -0.45 18.80 -5.04
CA ARG A 304 0.88 18.47 -5.57
C ARG A 304 0.87 17.19 -6.43
N ILE A 305 0.11 16.19 -6.01
CA ILE A 305 -0.05 14.95 -6.79
C ILE A 305 -0.82 15.22 -8.09
N GLU A 306 -1.78 16.11 -8.09
CA GLU A 306 -2.52 16.56 -9.29
C GLU A 306 -1.67 17.41 -10.24
N GLY A 307 -0.54 17.94 -9.77
CA GLY A 307 0.37 18.79 -10.51
C GLY A 307 0.08 20.28 -10.37
N GLU A 308 -0.62 20.68 -9.31
CA GLU A 308 -0.82 22.06 -8.92
C GLU A 308 0.23 22.50 -7.89
N ASP A 309 1.14 23.38 -8.26
CA ASP A 309 2.16 23.95 -7.36
C ASP A 309 1.60 25.14 -6.59
N ARG A 310 1.06 24.93 -5.41
CA ARG A 310 0.67 26.00 -4.48
C ARG A 310 1.74 26.21 -3.41
N ALA A 311 1.96 27.47 -2.94
CA ALA A 311 2.96 27.81 -1.92
C ALA A 311 2.72 27.08 -0.56
N PHE A 312 3.73 26.67 0.22
CA PHE A 312 3.62 25.97 1.48
C PHE A 312 2.84 26.81 2.52
N PRO A 313 1.87 26.28 3.29
CA PRO A 313 1.13 27.09 4.25
C PRO A 313 2.08 27.67 5.29
N ALA A 314 2.01 28.98 5.52
CA ALA A 314 2.68 29.61 6.64
C ALA A 314 2.15 28.99 7.93
N GLN A 315 3.04 28.83 8.94
CA GLN A 315 2.60 28.42 10.27
C GLN A 315 1.54 29.43 10.73
N SER A 316 0.33 28.96 11.02
CA SER A 316 -0.63 29.76 11.77
C SER A 316 -0.06 29.96 13.17
N GLU A 317 0.19 31.21 13.55
CA GLU A 317 0.51 31.52 14.94
C GLU A 317 -0.54 30.88 15.85
N PRO A 318 -0.16 30.25 16.96
CA PRO A 318 -1.11 29.66 17.89
C PRO A 318 -1.92 30.81 18.53
N GLU A 319 -3.27 30.73 18.36
CA GLU A 319 -4.20 31.52 19.20
C GLU A 319 -4.26 31.00 20.65
#